data_13137a312010791b0ac1ad93f848b9aa
#
_entry.id   13137a312010791b0ac1ad93f848b9aa
#
_cell.length_a   1.000
_cell.length_b   1.000
_cell.length_c   1.000
_cell.angle_alpha   90.00
_cell.angle_beta   90.00
_cell.angle_gamma   90.00
#
_symmetry.space_group_name_H-M   'P 1'
#
loop_
_entity.id
_entity.type
_entity.pdbx_description
1 polymer ?
#
loop_
_entity_poly.entity_id
_entity_poly.type
_entity_poly.pdbx_seq_one_letter_code
_entity_poly.pdbx_strand_id
1 'polypeptide(L)'
;MTRLAHLGLGNFFRAHQAWYTERANALHPEEPWRYTAFTGRSPELAEAMTATGNVYTLIERSAEGDAFSRISSVAASHAGDNTDAWTAALADPELAVVTLTVTETGYDPESSPAPGRLVAGLAARRAAGAGPLALVSCDNLSGNGEVLRGAVTRLAEASDPELARWIARNATFPSTMVDRITPHSDDPLTVITEPFSEWVISGDFPAGRPAWDEVGVRFVADVAPFERRKLWLLNAGHTLLAYLGLLQGFATVDAAFADTELRAALEELWAEARPVLGFSDAETDAALAALRTRFANPRIAHRLDQIARNGREKLEQRQRAIMRARVAAGFEPGAAAQATIDAFDEIVRRGDIRVD
;
A
#
# COMPACT_ATOMS: atom_id res chain seq x y z
N MET A 1 15.17 -19.03 -9.58
CA MET A 1 14.70 -19.62 -8.32
C MET A 1 13.56 -18.79 -7.74
N THR A 2 12.56 -19.40 -7.12
CA THR A 2 11.43 -18.67 -6.50
C THR A 2 11.81 -18.37 -5.05
N ARG A 3 12.25 -17.13 -4.77
CA ARG A 3 12.76 -16.72 -3.45
C ARG A 3 11.81 -15.77 -2.72
N LEU A 4 10.66 -15.47 -3.36
CA LEU A 4 9.61 -14.58 -2.85
C LEU A 4 8.26 -15.32 -2.83
N ALA A 5 7.46 -15.07 -1.79
CA ALA A 5 6.05 -15.41 -1.78
C ALA A 5 5.20 -14.15 -1.61
N HIS A 6 3.95 -14.19 -2.08
CA HIS A 6 3.02 -13.08 -1.90
C HIS A 6 1.62 -13.59 -1.54
N LEU A 7 1.02 -13.00 -0.52
CA LEU A 7 -0.38 -13.23 -0.14
C LEU A 7 -1.21 -11.98 -0.43
N GLY A 8 -2.22 -12.12 -1.29
CA GLY A 8 -3.06 -11.02 -1.73
C GLY A 8 -2.85 -10.64 -3.20
N LEU A 9 -2.64 -11.64 -4.09
CA LEU A 9 -2.49 -11.41 -5.53
C LEU A 9 -3.64 -10.56 -6.07
N GLY A 10 -3.39 -9.28 -6.29
CA GLY A 10 -4.33 -8.29 -6.75
C GLY A 10 -3.66 -7.23 -7.63
N ASN A 11 -4.39 -6.16 -7.98
CA ASN A 11 -3.88 -5.10 -8.85
C ASN A 11 -2.72 -4.37 -8.20
N PHE A 12 -2.83 -4.04 -6.89
CA PHE A 12 -1.79 -3.28 -6.20
C PHE A 12 -0.47 -4.05 -6.16
N PHE A 13 -0.46 -5.32 -5.76
CA PHE A 13 0.74 -6.15 -5.79
C PHE A 13 1.39 -6.18 -7.18
N ARG A 14 0.58 -6.42 -8.20
CA ARG A 14 1.06 -6.51 -9.59
C ARG A 14 1.62 -5.18 -10.11
N ALA A 15 1.02 -4.05 -9.71
CA ALA A 15 1.48 -2.72 -10.07
C ALA A 15 2.64 -2.20 -9.20
N HIS A 16 2.94 -2.85 -8.08
CA HIS A 16 3.89 -2.32 -7.11
C HIS A 16 5.02 -3.33 -6.82
N GLN A 17 4.85 -4.28 -5.92
CA GLN A 17 5.92 -5.19 -5.50
C GLN A 17 6.47 -6.04 -6.66
N ALA A 18 5.59 -6.59 -7.49
CA ALA A 18 5.99 -7.38 -8.66
C ALA A 18 6.68 -6.50 -9.72
N TRP A 19 6.19 -5.27 -9.94
CA TRP A 19 6.81 -4.30 -10.86
C TRP A 19 8.20 -3.85 -10.38
N TYR A 20 8.39 -3.54 -9.08
CA TYR A 20 9.71 -3.23 -8.54
C TYR A 20 10.68 -4.41 -8.69
N THR A 21 10.19 -5.63 -8.45
CA THR A 21 11.00 -6.86 -8.61
C THR A 21 11.36 -7.11 -10.07
N GLU A 22 10.44 -6.88 -11.02
CA GLU A 22 10.75 -6.95 -12.46
C GLU A 22 11.86 -5.99 -12.85
N ARG A 23 11.82 -4.75 -12.37
CA ARG A 23 12.86 -3.75 -12.63
C ARG A 23 14.21 -4.13 -12.01
N ALA A 24 14.21 -4.63 -10.78
CA ALA A 24 15.43 -5.13 -10.14
C ALA A 24 16.04 -6.30 -10.92
N ASN A 25 15.21 -7.24 -11.39
CA ASN A 25 15.63 -8.36 -12.23
C ASN A 25 16.24 -7.91 -13.56
N ALA A 26 15.73 -6.82 -14.14
CA ALA A 26 16.30 -6.27 -15.38
C ALA A 26 17.74 -5.75 -15.21
N LEU A 27 18.11 -5.32 -13.99
CA LEU A 27 19.48 -4.93 -13.65
C LEU A 27 20.37 -6.14 -13.33
N HIS A 28 19.79 -7.24 -12.81
CA HIS A 28 20.49 -8.45 -12.36
C HIS A 28 19.88 -9.71 -13.01
N PRO A 29 19.94 -9.86 -14.35
CA PRO A 29 19.26 -10.93 -15.07
C PRO A 29 19.83 -12.34 -14.81
N GLU A 30 21.05 -12.43 -14.27
CA GLU A 30 21.71 -13.70 -13.92
C GLU A 30 21.14 -14.34 -12.65
N GLU A 31 20.58 -13.55 -11.72
CA GLU A 31 19.97 -14.03 -10.48
C GLU A 31 18.57 -13.48 -10.24
N PRO A 32 17.60 -13.78 -11.12
CA PRO A 32 16.26 -13.18 -11.02
C PRO A 32 15.51 -13.71 -9.79
N TRP A 33 14.88 -12.77 -9.07
CA TRP A 33 13.95 -13.05 -7.99
C TRP A 33 12.54 -13.20 -8.55
N ARG A 34 11.80 -14.20 -8.08
CA ARG A 34 10.44 -14.46 -8.55
C ARG A 34 9.50 -14.76 -7.41
N TYR A 35 8.23 -14.44 -7.62
CA TYR A 35 7.15 -14.70 -6.68
C TYR A 35 6.42 -16.00 -6.97
N THR A 36 6.11 -16.77 -5.90
CA THR A 36 4.91 -17.61 -5.83
C THR A 36 3.81 -16.77 -5.19
N ALA A 37 2.74 -16.46 -5.92
CA ALA A 37 1.69 -15.55 -5.49
C ALA A 37 0.38 -16.29 -5.20
N PHE A 38 -0.32 -15.84 -4.17
CA PHE A 38 -1.57 -16.43 -3.70
C PHE A 38 -2.68 -15.39 -3.68
N THR A 39 -3.86 -15.72 -4.21
CA THR A 39 -5.02 -14.82 -4.13
C THR A 39 -5.52 -14.69 -2.70
N GLY A 40 -6.32 -13.65 -2.43
CA GLY A 40 -6.99 -13.50 -1.12
C GLY A 40 -8.17 -14.46 -0.97
N ARG A 41 -9.14 -14.38 -1.88
CA ARG A 41 -10.44 -15.07 -1.78
C ARG A 41 -10.77 -15.93 -2.98
N SER A 42 -10.61 -15.41 -4.18
CA SER A 42 -11.13 -16.01 -5.42
C SER A 42 -10.02 -16.63 -6.24
N PRO A 43 -10.21 -17.81 -6.86
CA PRO A 43 -9.20 -18.50 -7.64
C PRO A 43 -9.03 -17.93 -9.06
N GLU A 44 -10.03 -17.20 -9.59
CA GLU A 44 -10.13 -16.85 -11.01
C GLU A 44 -8.89 -16.08 -11.53
N LEU A 45 -8.34 -15.16 -10.71
CA LEU A 45 -7.13 -14.44 -11.11
C LEU A 45 -5.90 -15.37 -11.17
N ALA A 46 -5.78 -16.31 -10.23
CA ALA A 46 -4.67 -17.26 -10.25
C ALA A 46 -4.76 -18.18 -11.47
N GLU A 47 -5.96 -18.63 -11.84
CA GLU A 47 -6.22 -19.45 -13.03
C GLU A 47 -5.88 -18.68 -14.31
N ALA A 48 -6.36 -17.43 -14.44
CA ALA A 48 -6.07 -16.56 -15.58
C ALA A 48 -4.56 -16.30 -15.72
N MET A 49 -3.87 -16.01 -14.62
CA MET A 49 -2.42 -15.81 -14.58
C MET A 49 -1.67 -17.08 -15.00
N THR A 50 -2.06 -18.24 -14.48
CA THR A 50 -1.45 -19.54 -14.80
C THR A 50 -1.60 -19.86 -16.29
N ALA A 51 -2.78 -19.61 -16.87
CA ALA A 51 -3.06 -19.85 -18.29
C ALA A 51 -2.14 -19.06 -19.25
N THR A 52 -1.57 -17.93 -18.80
CA THR A 52 -0.64 -17.09 -19.57
C THR A 52 0.82 -17.25 -19.14
N GLY A 53 1.16 -18.29 -18.35
CA GLY A 53 2.49 -18.48 -17.81
C GLY A 53 2.86 -17.41 -16.76
N ASN A 54 1.88 -16.87 -16.06
CA ASN A 54 2.00 -15.83 -15.01
C ASN A 54 2.57 -14.51 -15.52
N VAL A 55 2.31 -14.19 -16.79
CA VAL A 55 2.73 -12.93 -17.40
C VAL A 55 1.50 -12.06 -17.66
N TYR A 56 1.61 -10.77 -17.33
CA TYR A 56 0.55 -9.79 -17.51
C TYR A 56 1.08 -8.45 -18.07
N THR A 57 0.17 -7.61 -18.53
CA THR A 57 0.47 -6.27 -19.03
C THR A 57 0.23 -5.23 -17.92
N LEU A 58 1.21 -4.37 -17.66
CA LEU A 58 1.07 -3.17 -16.86
C LEU A 58 0.99 -1.96 -17.78
N ILE A 59 0.02 -1.09 -17.56
CA ILE A 59 -0.19 0.17 -18.26
C ILE A 59 0.01 1.32 -17.29
N GLU A 60 1.11 2.05 -17.44
CA GLU A 60 1.35 3.29 -16.73
C GLU A 60 0.70 4.44 -17.51
N ARG A 61 -0.38 4.99 -16.94
CA ARG A 61 -1.26 5.95 -17.58
C ARG A 61 -0.99 7.36 -17.09
N SER A 62 -0.31 8.16 -17.90
CA SER A 62 -0.09 9.59 -17.67
C SER A 62 -1.09 10.46 -18.44
N ALA A 63 -1.07 11.76 -18.19
CA ALA A 63 -1.86 12.72 -18.97
C ALA A 63 -1.48 12.72 -20.45
N GLU A 64 -0.20 12.47 -20.77
CA GLU A 64 0.37 12.50 -22.13
C GLU A 64 0.16 11.20 -22.90
N GLY A 65 -0.06 10.07 -22.20
CA GLY A 65 -0.23 8.78 -22.89
C GLY A 65 -0.07 7.58 -21.98
N ASP A 66 -0.10 6.40 -22.57
CA ASP A 66 0.08 5.11 -21.89
C ASP A 66 1.44 4.51 -22.23
N ALA A 67 2.20 4.09 -21.21
CA ALA A 67 3.38 3.26 -21.35
C ALA A 67 3.05 1.82 -20.97
N PHE A 68 3.48 0.86 -21.78
CA PHE A 68 3.16 -0.56 -21.61
C PHE A 68 4.40 -1.33 -21.15
N SER A 69 4.24 -2.14 -20.13
CA SER A 69 5.27 -3.05 -19.65
C SER A 69 4.73 -4.45 -19.52
N ARG A 70 5.54 -5.44 -19.89
CA ARG A 70 5.26 -6.85 -19.64
C ARG A 70 5.95 -7.26 -18.36
N ILE A 71 5.19 -7.80 -17.39
CA ILE A 71 5.70 -8.21 -16.08
C ILE A 71 5.73 -9.74 -16.02
N SER A 72 6.87 -10.30 -15.64
CA SER A 72 7.17 -11.73 -15.58
C SER A 72 7.79 -12.18 -14.25
N SER A 73 7.89 -11.29 -13.28
CA SER A 73 8.45 -11.56 -11.95
C SER A 73 7.60 -12.51 -11.08
N VAL A 74 6.40 -12.91 -11.55
CA VAL A 74 5.58 -13.96 -10.92
C VAL A 74 5.88 -15.29 -11.63
N ALA A 75 6.36 -16.30 -10.87
CA ALA A 75 6.67 -17.63 -11.41
C ALA A 75 5.46 -18.59 -11.35
N ALA A 76 4.65 -18.46 -10.29
CA ALA A 76 3.48 -19.29 -10.07
C ALA A 76 2.37 -18.48 -9.36
N SER A 77 1.12 -18.81 -9.68
CA SER A 77 -0.06 -18.23 -9.04
C SER A 77 -0.98 -19.35 -8.56
N HIS A 78 -1.46 -19.22 -7.32
CA HIS A 78 -2.33 -20.18 -6.67
C HIS A 78 -3.56 -19.50 -6.08
N ALA A 79 -4.65 -20.27 -5.99
CA ALA A 79 -5.80 -19.87 -5.18
C ALA A 79 -5.38 -19.73 -3.70
N GLY A 80 -5.97 -18.77 -3.01
CA GLY A 80 -5.60 -18.49 -1.62
C GLY A 80 -5.95 -19.61 -0.64
N ASP A 81 -6.85 -20.51 -0.97
CA ASP A 81 -7.23 -21.71 -0.19
C ASP A 81 -6.36 -22.93 -0.50
N ASN A 82 -5.42 -22.84 -1.44
CA ASN A 82 -4.45 -23.92 -1.71
C ASN A 82 -3.40 -23.98 -0.59
N THR A 83 -3.78 -24.63 0.51
CA THR A 83 -2.95 -24.77 1.71
C THR A 83 -1.67 -25.57 1.48
N ASP A 84 -1.72 -26.57 0.59
CA ASP A 84 -0.57 -27.42 0.27
C ASP A 84 0.51 -26.62 -0.46
N ALA A 85 0.12 -25.85 -1.48
CA ALA A 85 1.05 -24.98 -2.18
C ALA A 85 1.63 -23.88 -1.26
N TRP A 86 0.79 -23.34 -0.36
CA TRP A 86 1.22 -22.33 0.61
C TRP A 86 2.27 -22.87 1.58
N THR A 87 1.99 -24.01 2.23
CA THR A 87 2.91 -24.62 3.19
C THR A 87 4.18 -25.11 2.52
N ALA A 88 4.10 -25.65 1.29
CA ALA A 88 5.27 -26.00 0.50
C ALA A 88 6.15 -24.78 0.16
N ALA A 89 5.54 -23.67 -0.24
CA ALA A 89 6.27 -22.42 -0.53
C ALA A 89 7.00 -21.88 0.71
N LEU A 90 6.35 -21.90 1.89
CA LEU A 90 6.98 -21.41 3.12
C LEU A 90 8.02 -22.38 3.68
N ALA A 91 7.90 -23.68 3.43
CA ALA A 91 8.88 -24.69 3.80
C ALA A 91 10.15 -24.70 2.92
N ASP A 92 10.10 -24.02 1.77
CA ASP A 92 11.27 -23.91 0.88
C ASP A 92 12.41 -23.13 1.57
N PRO A 93 13.61 -23.73 1.74
CA PRO A 93 14.76 -23.06 2.34
C PRO A 93 15.24 -21.85 1.55
N GLU A 94 15.00 -21.78 0.24
CA GLU A 94 15.36 -20.66 -0.61
C GLU A 94 14.41 -19.46 -0.46
N LEU A 95 13.22 -19.62 0.13
CA LEU A 95 12.31 -18.50 0.38
C LEU A 95 12.92 -17.51 1.38
N ALA A 96 13.09 -16.27 0.96
CA ALA A 96 13.68 -15.20 1.74
C ALA A 96 12.65 -14.17 2.25
N VAL A 97 11.63 -13.86 1.45
CA VAL A 97 10.66 -12.79 1.76
C VAL A 97 9.24 -13.22 1.43
N VAL A 98 8.32 -12.92 2.33
CA VAL A 98 6.88 -12.98 2.09
C VAL A 98 6.31 -11.57 2.13
N THR A 99 5.71 -11.09 1.05
CA THR A 99 4.99 -9.81 1.02
C THR A 99 3.49 -10.01 1.11
N LEU A 100 2.76 -9.05 1.68
CA LEU A 100 1.32 -9.13 1.89
C LEU A 100 0.60 -7.86 1.40
N THR A 101 -0.55 -8.07 0.75
CA THR A 101 -1.55 -7.03 0.47
C THR A 101 -2.95 -7.60 0.73
N VAL A 102 -3.34 -7.66 2.00
CA VAL A 102 -4.55 -8.34 2.50
C VAL A 102 -5.62 -7.37 3.01
N THR A 103 -5.38 -6.06 2.91
CA THR A 103 -6.18 -4.94 3.41
C THR A 103 -6.14 -4.79 4.94
N GLU A 104 -6.64 -3.66 5.46
CA GLU A 104 -6.57 -3.34 6.90
C GLU A 104 -7.26 -4.40 7.77
N THR A 105 -8.39 -4.95 7.31
CA THR A 105 -9.14 -6.01 8.01
C THR A 105 -8.47 -7.39 7.91
N GLY A 106 -7.46 -7.52 7.05
CA GLY A 106 -6.75 -8.77 6.81
C GLY A 106 -5.90 -9.27 7.98
N TYR A 107 -5.66 -8.43 8.98
CA TYR A 107 -4.83 -8.75 10.15
C TYR A 107 -5.61 -9.25 11.36
N ASP A 108 -6.94 -9.19 11.31
CA ASP A 108 -7.80 -9.71 12.35
C ASP A 108 -8.14 -11.19 12.06
N PRO A 109 -7.75 -12.14 12.93
CA PRO A 109 -8.02 -13.57 12.73
C PRO A 109 -9.51 -13.94 12.69
N GLU A 110 -10.38 -13.10 13.25
CA GLU A 110 -11.84 -13.32 13.23
C GLU A 110 -12.44 -12.93 11.87
N SER A 111 -11.81 -11.98 11.18
CA SER A 111 -12.29 -11.43 9.91
C SER A 111 -11.56 -11.97 8.68
N SER A 112 -10.38 -12.58 8.85
CA SER A 112 -9.50 -12.97 7.76
C SER A 112 -8.74 -14.27 8.03
N PRO A 113 -8.59 -15.14 7.03
CA PRO A 113 -7.75 -16.34 7.16
C PRO A 113 -6.24 -16.06 7.06
N ALA A 114 -5.81 -14.83 6.71
CA ALA A 114 -4.42 -14.53 6.43
C ALA A 114 -3.47 -14.79 7.63
N PRO A 115 -3.76 -14.37 8.88
CA PRO A 115 -2.90 -14.68 10.02
C PRO A 115 -2.77 -16.19 10.25
N GLY A 116 -3.85 -16.94 10.12
CA GLY A 116 -3.85 -18.42 10.25
C GLY A 116 -2.98 -19.08 9.18
N ARG A 117 -3.06 -18.62 7.93
CA ARG A 117 -2.20 -19.12 6.83
C ARG A 117 -0.72 -18.84 7.13
N LEU A 118 -0.39 -17.65 7.61
CA LEU A 118 0.99 -17.32 7.97
C LEU A 118 1.51 -18.23 9.07
N VAL A 119 0.75 -18.44 10.15
CA VAL A 119 1.15 -19.32 11.25
C VAL A 119 1.33 -20.76 10.76
N ALA A 120 0.41 -21.30 9.94
CA ALA A 120 0.53 -22.62 9.37
C ALA A 120 1.76 -22.78 8.47
N GLY A 121 2.04 -21.77 7.63
CA GLY A 121 3.23 -21.75 6.78
C GLY A 121 4.53 -21.67 7.59
N LEU A 122 4.57 -20.87 8.65
CA LEU A 122 5.73 -20.77 9.55
C LEU A 122 5.94 -22.06 10.35
N ALA A 123 4.86 -22.78 10.71
CA ALA A 123 4.97 -24.10 11.32
C ALA A 123 5.60 -25.13 10.34
N ALA A 124 5.17 -25.12 9.07
CA ALA A 124 5.76 -25.97 8.03
C ALA A 124 7.24 -25.64 7.81
N ARG A 125 7.60 -24.32 7.80
CA ARG A 125 8.98 -23.87 7.68
C ARG A 125 9.86 -24.38 8.83
N ARG A 126 9.37 -24.25 10.08
CA ARG A 126 10.06 -24.79 11.25
C ARG A 126 10.27 -26.30 11.15
N ALA A 127 9.24 -27.02 10.75
CA ALA A 127 9.30 -28.49 10.59
C ALA A 127 10.31 -28.91 9.52
N ALA A 128 10.44 -28.14 8.44
CA ALA A 128 11.42 -28.35 7.38
C ALA A 128 12.86 -27.96 7.77
N GLY A 129 13.08 -27.34 8.93
CA GLY A 129 14.39 -26.83 9.33
C GLY A 129 14.88 -25.66 8.46
N ALA A 130 13.98 -24.97 7.74
CA ALA A 130 14.34 -23.85 6.89
C ALA A 130 14.74 -22.60 7.73
N GLY A 131 15.60 -21.77 7.16
CA GLY A 131 16.22 -20.61 7.81
C GLY A 131 15.28 -19.42 8.04
N PRO A 132 15.80 -18.28 8.48
CA PRO A 132 15.03 -17.09 8.74
C PRO A 132 14.42 -16.49 7.47
N LEU A 133 13.39 -15.60 7.63
CA LEU A 133 12.75 -14.88 6.51
C LEU A 133 12.20 -13.53 6.99
N ALA A 134 11.85 -12.67 6.04
CA ALA A 134 11.12 -11.42 6.28
C ALA A 134 9.64 -11.56 5.87
N LEU A 135 8.72 -11.11 6.74
CA LEU A 135 7.29 -10.98 6.48
C LEU A 135 6.96 -9.49 6.33
N VAL A 136 6.64 -9.05 5.12
CA VAL A 136 6.56 -7.62 4.76
C VAL A 136 5.12 -7.26 4.45
N SER A 137 4.46 -6.57 5.37
CA SER A 137 3.16 -5.96 5.08
C SER A 137 3.32 -4.81 4.10
N CYS A 138 2.55 -4.82 3.02
CA CYS A 138 2.48 -3.74 2.03
C CYS A 138 1.06 -3.14 1.97
N ASP A 139 0.33 -3.20 3.07
CA ASP A 139 -0.99 -2.61 3.21
C ASP A 139 -0.92 -1.16 3.70
N ASN A 140 -1.95 -0.40 3.35
CA ASN A 140 -2.08 1.02 3.72
C ASN A 140 -2.53 1.18 5.18
N LEU A 141 -1.70 0.74 6.12
CA LEU A 141 -1.93 0.73 7.54
C LEU A 141 -0.69 1.24 8.26
N SER A 142 -0.84 2.20 9.18
CA SER A 142 0.29 2.75 9.94
C SER A 142 0.91 1.68 10.84
N GLY A 143 2.25 1.60 10.83
CA GLY A 143 2.99 0.60 11.61
C GLY A 143 2.65 -0.83 11.20
N ASN A 144 2.41 -1.05 9.92
CA ASN A 144 1.90 -2.30 9.38
C ASN A 144 2.76 -3.54 9.71
N GLY A 145 4.08 -3.40 9.82
CA GLY A 145 4.97 -4.48 10.26
C GLY A 145 4.71 -4.90 11.71
N GLU A 146 4.48 -3.94 12.62
CA GLU A 146 4.15 -4.23 14.02
C GLU A 146 2.76 -4.85 14.16
N VAL A 147 1.79 -4.39 13.38
CA VAL A 147 0.44 -4.98 13.34
C VAL A 147 0.50 -6.42 12.87
N LEU A 148 1.26 -6.70 11.80
CA LEU A 148 1.47 -8.05 11.29
C LEU A 148 2.17 -8.93 12.34
N ARG A 149 3.24 -8.44 12.95
CA ARG A 149 3.96 -9.14 14.02
C ARG A 149 3.01 -9.52 15.16
N GLY A 150 2.23 -8.54 15.62
CA GLY A 150 1.26 -8.76 16.70
C GLY A 150 0.19 -9.80 16.37
N ALA A 151 -0.35 -9.79 15.15
CA ALA A 151 -1.35 -10.75 14.70
C ALA A 151 -0.78 -12.19 14.64
N VAL A 152 0.38 -12.35 14.02
CA VAL A 152 1.04 -13.66 13.87
C VAL A 152 1.50 -14.21 15.22
N THR A 153 2.11 -13.37 16.09
CA THR A 153 2.63 -13.81 17.38
C THR A 153 1.50 -14.25 18.32
N ARG A 154 0.45 -13.43 18.45
CA ARG A 154 -0.71 -13.79 19.31
C ARG A 154 -1.35 -15.12 18.89
N LEU A 155 -1.53 -15.33 17.58
CA LEU A 155 -2.15 -16.56 17.10
C LEU A 155 -1.22 -17.78 17.31
N ALA A 156 0.08 -17.61 17.10
CA ALA A 156 1.05 -18.67 17.36
C ALA A 156 1.15 -18.99 18.85
N GLU A 157 1.16 -17.99 19.76
CA GLU A 157 1.17 -18.19 21.21
C GLU A 157 -0.04 -18.97 21.70
N ALA A 158 -1.22 -18.71 21.14
CA ALA A 158 -2.46 -19.39 21.50
C ALA A 158 -2.49 -20.86 21.04
N SER A 159 -1.81 -21.19 19.94
CA SER A 159 -1.85 -22.54 19.34
C SER A 159 -0.62 -23.39 19.64
N ASP A 160 0.59 -22.81 19.59
CA ASP A 160 1.89 -23.47 19.80
C ASP A 160 2.93 -22.46 20.33
N PRO A 161 3.13 -22.36 21.65
CA PRO A 161 4.11 -21.46 22.26
C PRO A 161 5.58 -21.70 21.79
N GLU A 162 5.93 -22.93 21.38
CA GLU A 162 7.24 -23.24 20.81
C GLU A 162 7.40 -22.62 19.43
N LEU A 163 6.34 -22.64 18.62
CA LEU A 163 6.33 -21.96 17.33
C LEU A 163 6.47 -20.44 17.51
N ALA A 164 5.76 -19.84 18.49
CA ALA A 164 5.89 -18.41 18.77
C ALA A 164 7.33 -18.03 19.12
N ARG A 165 8.01 -18.82 19.94
CA ARG A 165 9.43 -18.61 20.26
C ARG A 165 10.36 -18.79 19.05
N TRP A 166 10.03 -19.73 18.16
CA TRP A 166 10.78 -19.89 16.92
C TRP A 166 10.58 -18.70 15.98
N ILE A 167 9.34 -18.22 15.81
CA ILE A 167 8.99 -17.04 15.01
C ILE A 167 9.77 -15.82 15.49
N ALA A 168 9.79 -15.56 16.80
CA ALA A 168 10.50 -14.43 17.39
C ALA A 168 12.03 -14.40 17.07
N ARG A 169 12.62 -15.56 16.78
CA ARG A 169 14.06 -15.68 16.46
C ARG A 169 14.35 -15.76 14.96
N ASN A 170 13.36 -16.16 14.16
CA ASN A 170 13.60 -16.52 12.75
C ASN A 170 12.76 -15.69 11.77
N ALA A 171 11.83 -14.87 12.24
CA ALA A 171 11.04 -13.99 11.38
C ALA A 171 11.28 -12.52 11.73
N THR A 172 11.50 -11.69 10.71
CA THR A 172 11.47 -10.23 10.82
C THR A 172 10.18 -9.69 10.21
N PHE A 173 9.78 -8.50 10.66
CA PHE A 173 8.51 -7.86 10.24
C PHE A 173 8.79 -6.42 9.81
N PRO A 174 9.43 -6.21 8.66
CA PRO A 174 9.68 -4.88 8.14
C PRO A 174 8.38 -4.08 7.99
N SER A 175 8.38 -2.82 8.43
CA SER A 175 7.30 -1.88 8.18
C SER A 175 7.49 -1.19 6.84
N THR A 176 6.39 -0.88 6.15
CA THR A 176 6.46 -0.22 4.85
C THR A 176 5.48 0.95 4.73
N MET A 177 5.87 1.92 3.93
CA MET A 177 4.95 2.88 3.34
C MET A 177 4.92 2.64 1.83
N VAL A 178 3.73 2.42 1.29
CA VAL A 178 3.49 2.17 -0.14
C VAL A 178 2.56 3.23 -0.71
N ASP A 179 2.83 3.69 -1.92
CA ASP A 179 1.97 4.64 -2.62
C ASP A 179 2.02 4.42 -4.13
N ARG A 180 0.89 4.03 -4.69
CA ARG A 180 0.59 3.98 -6.13
C ARG A 180 -0.91 3.83 -6.34
N ILE A 181 -1.51 4.59 -7.26
CA ILE A 181 -2.92 4.45 -7.62
C ILE A 181 -3.07 3.35 -8.67
N THR A 182 -3.98 2.41 -8.42
CA THR A 182 -4.29 1.28 -9.32
C THR A 182 -5.78 1.21 -9.57
N PRO A 183 -6.30 1.91 -10.59
CA PRO A 183 -7.70 1.83 -10.96
C PRO A 183 -8.15 0.41 -11.32
N HIS A 184 -9.44 0.16 -11.27
CA HIS A 184 -10.00 -1.10 -11.73
C HIS A 184 -9.78 -1.29 -13.24
N SER A 185 -9.54 -2.54 -13.64
CA SER A 185 -9.49 -2.99 -15.05
C SER A 185 -10.44 -4.17 -15.23
N ASP A 186 -11.21 -4.15 -16.32
CA ASP A 186 -12.12 -5.25 -16.67
C ASP A 186 -11.36 -6.49 -17.16
N ASP A 187 -10.16 -6.31 -17.71
CA ASP A 187 -9.28 -7.42 -18.10
C ASP A 187 -8.41 -7.85 -16.90
N PRO A 188 -8.54 -9.07 -16.39
CA PRO A 188 -7.78 -9.56 -15.25
C PRO A 188 -6.27 -9.62 -15.49
N LEU A 189 -5.82 -9.67 -16.74
CA LEU A 189 -4.40 -9.73 -17.12
C LEU A 189 -3.82 -8.37 -17.50
N THR A 190 -4.62 -7.30 -17.39
CA THR A 190 -4.19 -5.93 -17.57
C THR A 190 -4.30 -5.17 -16.27
N VAL A 191 -3.22 -4.56 -15.83
CA VAL A 191 -3.15 -3.70 -14.64
C VAL A 191 -2.91 -2.28 -15.08
N ILE A 192 -3.86 -1.38 -14.76
CA ILE A 192 -3.71 0.06 -14.99
C ILE A 192 -3.15 0.70 -13.72
N THR A 193 -2.21 1.62 -13.90
CA THR A 193 -1.62 2.38 -12.80
C THR A 193 -1.17 3.77 -13.26
N GLU A 194 -0.83 4.63 -12.31
CA GLU A 194 -0.16 5.91 -12.57
C GLU A 194 1.37 5.72 -12.72
N PRO A 195 2.08 6.69 -13.33
CA PRO A 195 3.55 6.66 -13.40
C PRO A 195 4.23 6.75 -12.04
N PHE A 196 3.63 7.46 -11.08
CA PHE A 196 4.18 7.60 -9.73
C PHE A 196 4.13 6.27 -8.98
N SER A 197 5.22 5.99 -8.27
CA SER A 197 5.30 4.88 -7.32
C SER A 197 6.27 5.23 -6.20
N GLU A 198 5.91 4.92 -4.96
CA GLU A 198 6.81 5.07 -3.82
C GLU A 198 6.71 3.84 -2.91
N TRP A 199 7.86 3.29 -2.54
CA TRP A 199 7.99 2.22 -1.57
C TRP A 199 9.11 2.56 -0.59
N VAL A 200 8.76 2.71 0.68
CA VAL A 200 9.71 2.97 1.77
C VAL A 200 9.62 1.81 2.74
N ILE A 201 10.75 1.30 3.18
CA ILE A 201 10.86 0.11 4.03
C ILE A 201 11.79 0.38 5.20
N SER A 202 11.40 -0.04 6.41
CA SER A 202 12.31 -0.12 7.56
C SER A 202 12.29 -1.53 8.13
N GLY A 203 13.48 -2.05 8.48
CA GLY A 203 13.65 -3.38 9.07
C GLY A 203 14.60 -4.26 8.28
N ASP A 204 14.86 -5.46 8.81
CA ASP A 204 15.90 -6.36 8.35
C ASP A 204 15.36 -7.46 7.42
N PHE A 205 16.22 -7.92 6.52
CA PHE A 205 15.99 -9.02 5.58
C PHE A 205 17.06 -10.12 5.81
N PRO A 206 16.85 -11.01 6.78
CA PRO A 206 17.89 -11.94 7.24
C PRO A 206 18.32 -12.98 6.21
N ALA A 207 17.47 -13.27 5.21
CA ALA A 207 17.78 -14.17 4.11
C ALA A 207 18.04 -13.43 2.77
N GLY A 208 18.26 -12.11 2.82
CA GLY A 208 18.45 -11.27 1.65
C GLY A 208 17.11 -10.81 1.00
N ARG A 209 17.25 -9.98 -0.02
CA ARG A 209 16.16 -9.39 -0.80
C ARG A 209 16.63 -9.04 -2.21
N PRO A 210 15.71 -8.77 -3.17
CA PRO A 210 16.08 -8.19 -4.46
C PRO A 210 16.78 -6.84 -4.30
N ALA A 211 17.52 -6.41 -5.29
CA ALA A 211 18.14 -5.08 -5.36
C ALA A 211 17.09 -3.96 -5.57
N TRP A 212 16.07 -3.91 -4.71
CA TRP A 212 14.97 -2.95 -4.79
C TRP A 212 15.42 -1.50 -4.61
N ASP A 213 16.48 -1.27 -3.84
CA ASP A 213 17.12 0.04 -3.65
C ASP A 213 17.68 0.62 -4.96
N GLU A 214 18.18 -0.23 -5.86
CA GLU A 214 18.71 0.22 -7.15
C GLU A 214 17.59 0.68 -8.12
N VAL A 215 16.35 0.34 -7.84
CA VAL A 215 15.18 0.72 -8.66
C VAL A 215 14.23 1.70 -7.96
N GLY A 216 14.68 2.33 -6.86
CA GLY A 216 14.01 3.44 -6.22
C GLY A 216 13.23 3.12 -4.95
N VAL A 217 13.29 1.88 -4.44
CA VAL A 217 12.78 1.58 -3.09
C VAL A 217 13.72 2.20 -2.05
N ARG A 218 13.17 2.89 -1.07
CA ARG A 218 13.93 3.58 -0.03
C ARG A 218 14.00 2.72 1.23
N PHE A 219 15.21 2.39 1.68
CA PHE A 219 15.43 1.73 2.96
C PHE A 219 15.82 2.78 4.00
N VAL A 220 15.06 2.84 5.08
CA VAL A 220 15.18 3.88 6.12
C VAL A 220 15.17 3.26 7.51
N ALA A 221 15.60 4.02 8.52
CA ALA A 221 15.53 3.56 9.91
C ALA A 221 14.08 3.56 10.45
N ASP A 222 13.23 4.48 9.98
CA ASP A 222 11.85 4.64 10.43
C ASP A 222 10.96 5.09 9.25
N VAL A 223 9.84 4.38 9.02
CA VAL A 223 8.85 4.73 7.97
C VAL A 223 7.83 5.76 8.42
N ALA A 224 7.64 5.98 9.73
CA ALA A 224 6.60 6.84 10.26
C ALA A 224 6.59 8.28 9.71
N PRO A 225 7.74 8.94 9.46
CA PRO A 225 7.75 10.25 8.80
C PRO A 225 7.15 10.19 7.39
N PHE A 226 7.42 9.15 6.62
CA PHE A 226 6.92 8.96 5.25
C PHE A 226 5.43 8.63 5.23
N GLU A 227 4.94 7.80 6.17
CA GLU A 227 3.52 7.55 6.37
C GLU A 227 2.78 8.86 6.68
N ARG A 228 3.30 9.67 7.61
CA ARG A 228 2.75 10.97 7.96
C ARG A 228 2.72 11.92 6.76
N ARG A 229 3.81 12.01 5.97
CA ARG A 229 3.86 12.83 4.76
C ARG A 229 2.77 12.41 3.77
N LYS A 230 2.62 11.11 3.49
CA LYS A 230 1.56 10.59 2.62
C LYS A 230 0.18 10.90 3.17
N LEU A 231 -0.08 10.65 4.46
CA LEU A 231 -1.37 10.91 5.10
C LEU A 231 -1.76 12.39 5.04
N TRP A 232 -0.82 13.30 5.27
CA TRP A 232 -1.11 14.73 5.40
C TRP A 232 -1.04 15.49 4.08
N LEU A 233 -0.25 15.05 3.11
CA LEU A 233 -0.22 15.70 1.80
C LEU A 233 -1.17 15.03 0.80
N LEU A 234 -1.00 13.73 0.53
CA LEU A 234 -1.81 13.02 -0.45
C LEU A 234 -3.23 12.76 0.06
N ASN A 235 -3.34 12.04 1.18
CA ASN A 235 -4.64 11.54 1.64
C ASN A 235 -5.52 12.67 2.20
N ALA A 236 -4.95 13.64 2.91
CA ALA A 236 -5.68 14.82 3.37
C ALA A 236 -6.08 15.72 2.20
N GLY A 237 -5.23 15.85 1.18
CA GLY A 237 -5.55 16.56 -0.05
C GLY A 237 -6.71 15.92 -0.81
N HIS A 238 -6.70 14.59 -0.96
CA HIS A 238 -7.84 13.85 -1.51
C HIS A 238 -9.13 14.07 -0.71
N THR A 239 -9.03 14.10 0.62
CA THR A 239 -10.20 14.32 1.51
C THR A 239 -10.77 15.71 1.33
N LEU A 240 -9.91 16.74 1.24
CA LEU A 240 -10.32 18.12 0.98
C LEU A 240 -11.04 18.22 -0.37
N LEU A 241 -10.42 17.74 -1.45
CA LEU A 241 -11.02 17.79 -2.78
C LEU A 241 -12.32 16.99 -2.84
N ALA A 242 -12.40 15.86 -2.12
CA ALA A 242 -13.61 15.05 -2.10
C ALA A 242 -14.78 15.82 -1.47
N TYR A 243 -14.62 16.41 -0.30
CA TYR A 243 -15.75 17.08 0.37
C TYR A 243 -16.08 18.42 -0.22
N LEU A 244 -15.12 19.30 -0.43
CA LEU A 244 -15.37 20.60 -1.05
C LEU A 244 -15.83 20.44 -2.50
N GLY A 245 -15.22 19.51 -3.26
CA GLY A 245 -15.57 19.26 -4.66
C GLY A 245 -16.98 18.68 -4.83
N LEU A 246 -17.39 17.75 -3.98
CA LEU A 246 -18.76 17.19 -4.02
C LEU A 246 -19.81 18.26 -3.70
N LEU A 247 -19.56 19.18 -2.76
CA LEU A 247 -20.46 20.30 -2.48
C LEU A 247 -20.62 21.22 -3.68
N GLN A 248 -19.64 21.33 -4.55
CA GLN A 248 -19.64 22.13 -5.78
C GLN A 248 -20.06 21.31 -7.03
N GLY A 249 -20.35 20.01 -6.88
CA GLY A 249 -20.85 19.15 -7.96
C GLY A 249 -19.78 18.51 -8.84
N PHE A 250 -18.51 18.55 -8.44
CA PHE A 250 -17.44 17.82 -9.14
C PHE A 250 -17.54 16.31 -8.88
N ALA A 251 -17.09 15.50 -9.84
CA ALA A 251 -17.16 14.04 -9.75
C ALA A 251 -15.77 13.37 -9.53
N THR A 252 -14.71 14.00 -9.98
CA THR A 252 -13.34 13.42 -9.99
C THR A 252 -12.30 14.38 -9.42
N VAL A 253 -11.17 13.83 -8.99
CA VAL A 253 -10.06 14.59 -8.41
C VAL A 253 -9.48 15.60 -9.39
N ASP A 254 -9.26 15.21 -10.63
CA ASP A 254 -8.72 16.07 -11.68
C ASP A 254 -9.64 17.25 -12.00
N ALA A 255 -10.95 17.00 -12.08
CA ALA A 255 -11.91 18.06 -12.30
C ALA A 255 -11.98 19.05 -11.12
N ALA A 256 -11.98 18.57 -9.89
CA ALA A 256 -11.92 19.40 -8.69
C ALA A 256 -10.58 20.17 -8.58
N PHE A 257 -9.46 19.54 -8.92
CA PHE A 257 -8.13 20.16 -8.90
C PHE A 257 -7.95 21.22 -10.00
N ALA A 258 -8.66 21.11 -11.12
CA ALA A 258 -8.67 22.12 -12.19
C ALA A 258 -9.38 23.41 -11.77
N ASP A 259 -10.29 23.34 -10.80
CA ASP A 259 -10.95 24.52 -10.23
C ASP A 259 -9.97 25.37 -9.41
N THR A 260 -9.99 26.69 -9.63
CA THR A 260 -9.01 27.62 -9.03
C THR A 260 -9.20 27.77 -7.52
N GLU A 261 -10.43 27.77 -7.02
CA GLU A 261 -10.73 27.96 -5.59
C GLU A 261 -10.39 26.68 -4.81
N LEU A 262 -10.76 25.51 -5.33
CA LEU A 262 -10.44 24.21 -4.71
C LEU A 262 -8.94 23.95 -4.70
N ARG A 263 -8.25 24.30 -5.78
CA ARG A 263 -6.79 24.21 -5.83
C ARG A 263 -6.12 25.15 -4.82
N ALA A 264 -6.61 26.39 -4.68
CA ALA A 264 -6.09 27.32 -3.68
C ALA A 264 -6.29 26.79 -2.25
N ALA A 265 -7.46 26.24 -1.93
CA ALA A 265 -7.73 25.62 -0.64
C ALA A 265 -6.80 24.42 -0.37
N LEU A 266 -6.51 23.60 -1.38
CA LEU A 266 -5.57 22.49 -1.28
C LEU A 266 -4.13 22.97 -1.02
N GLU A 267 -3.67 23.99 -1.73
CA GLU A 267 -2.33 24.59 -1.51
C GLU A 267 -2.22 25.18 -0.09
N GLU A 268 -3.29 25.77 0.43
CA GLU A 268 -3.35 26.24 1.82
C GLU A 268 -3.24 25.07 2.81
N LEU A 269 -3.96 23.96 2.60
CA LEU A 269 -3.82 22.76 3.44
C LEU A 269 -2.38 22.22 3.44
N TRP A 270 -1.72 22.21 2.29
CA TRP A 270 -0.33 21.78 2.19
C TRP A 270 0.63 22.76 2.90
N ALA A 271 0.37 24.06 2.81
CA ALA A 271 1.12 25.07 3.57
C ALA A 271 0.92 24.94 5.09
N GLU A 272 -0.29 24.55 5.53
CA GLU A 272 -0.57 24.24 6.93
C GLU A 272 0.21 23.01 7.42
N ALA A 273 0.31 21.95 6.62
CA ALA A 273 1.00 20.72 6.98
C ALA A 273 2.54 20.86 6.98
N ARG A 274 3.11 21.66 6.05
CA ARG A 274 4.55 21.81 5.82
C ARG A 274 5.39 21.97 7.10
N PRO A 275 5.12 22.91 8.02
CA PRO A 275 5.98 23.17 9.17
C PRO A 275 6.02 22.03 10.20
N VAL A 276 5.10 21.08 10.11
CA VAL A 276 4.95 19.98 11.07
C VAL A 276 5.23 18.58 10.47
N LEU A 277 5.65 18.53 9.21
CA LEU A 277 5.98 17.26 8.52
C LEU A 277 7.32 16.68 8.98
N GLY A 278 8.32 17.53 9.25
CA GLY A 278 9.68 17.10 9.63
C GLY A 278 10.58 16.74 8.45
N PHE A 279 10.26 17.18 7.23
CA PHE A 279 11.10 17.08 6.04
C PHE A 279 11.71 18.44 5.69
N SER A 280 12.81 18.44 4.93
CA SER A 280 13.36 19.64 4.36
C SER A 280 12.38 20.30 3.36
N ASP A 281 12.54 21.61 3.11
CA ASP A 281 11.73 22.31 2.12
C ASP A 281 11.87 21.68 0.73
N ALA A 282 13.07 21.28 0.33
CA ALA A 282 13.33 20.65 -0.97
C ALA A 282 12.61 19.31 -1.12
N GLU A 283 12.59 18.46 -0.08
CA GLU A 283 11.86 17.18 -0.10
C GLU A 283 10.36 17.40 -0.12
N THR A 284 9.88 18.39 0.63
CA THR A 284 8.46 18.75 0.65
C THR A 284 8.02 19.30 -0.70
N ASP A 285 8.80 20.19 -1.31
CA ASP A 285 8.50 20.76 -2.64
C ASP A 285 8.49 19.69 -3.73
N ALA A 286 9.41 18.73 -3.69
CA ALA A 286 9.43 17.59 -4.62
C ALA A 286 8.17 16.71 -4.46
N ALA A 287 7.75 16.43 -3.21
CA ALA A 287 6.53 15.67 -2.94
C ALA A 287 5.28 16.42 -3.45
N LEU A 288 5.18 17.72 -3.19
CA LEU A 288 4.05 18.55 -3.65
C LEU A 288 4.01 18.67 -5.18
N ALA A 289 5.16 18.80 -5.84
CA ALA A 289 5.24 18.80 -7.31
C ALA A 289 4.70 17.50 -7.90
N ALA A 290 5.08 16.34 -7.33
CA ALA A 290 4.55 15.05 -7.74
C ALA A 290 3.04 14.96 -7.53
N LEU A 291 2.51 15.45 -6.40
CA LEU A 291 1.07 15.45 -6.11
C LEU A 291 0.28 16.33 -7.08
N ARG A 292 0.79 17.51 -7.44
CA ARG A 292 0.14 18.37 -8.45
C ARG A 292 0.02 17.65 -9.80
N THR A 293 1.07 16.96 -10.24
CA THR A 293 1.04 16.15 -11.47
C THR A 293 0.02 15.02 -11.39
N ARG A 294 -0.04 14.31 -10.26
CA ARG A 294 -0.96 13.19 -10.04
C ARG A 294 -2.42 13.66 -10.03
N PHE A 295 -2.73 14.74 -9.30
CA PHE A 295 -4.09 15.27 -9.19
C PHE A 295 -4.60 15.88 -10.50
N ALA A 296 -3.70 16.41 -11.32
CA ALA A 296 -4.03 16.95 -12.64
C ALA A 296 -4.27 15.87 -13.72
N ASN A 297 -4.02 14.58 -13.44
CA ASN A 297 -4.14 13.52 -14.45
C ASN A 297 -5.61 13.09 -14.68
N PRO A 298 -6.28 13.51 -15.78
CA PRO A 298 -7.69 13.21 -16.01
C PRO A 298 -7.92 11.74 -16.41
N ARG A 299 -6.86 11.02 -16.78
CA ARG A 299 -6.96 9.65 -17.32
C ARG A 299 -6.98 8.58 -16.22
N ILE A 300 -6.74 8.97 -14.96
CA ILE A 300 -6.92 8.09 -13.78
C ILE A 300 -8.37 8.13 -13.29
N ALA A 301 -9.08 9.24 -13.50
CA ALA A 301 -10.50 9.45 -13.17
C ALA A 301 -10.87 9.02 -11.73
N HIS A 302 -10.05 9.40 -10.74
CA HIS A 302 -10.26 9.01 -9.34
C HIS A 302 -11.50 9.71 -8.78
N ARG A 303 -12.52 8.94 -8.41
CA ARG A 303 -13.85 9.45 -8.06
C ARG A 303 -13.90 10.00 -6.64
N LEU A 304 -14.50 11.20 -6.49
CA LEU A 304 -14.64 11.86 -5.19
C LEU A 304 -15.60 11.13 -4.25
N ASP A 305 -16.67 10.52 -4.75
CA ASP A 305 -17.64 9.76 -3.96
C ASP A 305 -17.03 8.49 -3.32
N GLN A 306 -16.05 7.87 -3.98
CA GLN A 306 -15.30 6.75 -3.42
C GLN A 306 -14.34 7.21 -2.32
N ILE A 307 -13.67 8.35 -2.53
CA ILE A 307 -12.75 8.94 -1.54
C ILE A 307 -13.51 9.38 -0.29
N ALA A 308 -14.75 9.88 -0.44
CA ALA A 308 -15.53 10.44 0.65
C ALA A 308 -16.02 9.42 1.69
N ARG A 309 -16.01 8.12 1.38
CA ARG A 309 -16.44 7.04 2.31
C ARG A 309 -15.55 6.96 3.55
N ASN A 310 -16.10 6.47 4.67
CA ASN A 310 -15.42 6.33 5.97
C ASN A 310 -14.84 7.67 6.46
N GLY A 311 -15.64 8.74 6.36
CA GLY A 311 -15.15 10.11 6.50
C GLY A 311 -14.68 10.47 7.89
N ARG A 312 -15.36 10.02 8.95
CA ARG A 312 -15.01 10.36 10.34
C ARG A 312 -13.62 9.89 10.72
N GLU A 313 -13.31 8.63 10.41
CA GLU A 313 -12.00 8.06 10.68
C GLU A 313 -10.90 8.75 9.86
N LYS A 314 -11.17 9.00 8.58
CA LYS A 314 -10.23 9.69 7.69
C LYS A 314 -9.92 11.10 8.17
N LEU A 315 -10.92 11.87 8.59
CA LEU A 315 -10.72 13.22 9.12
C LEU A 315 -9.87 13.20 10.42
N GLU A 316 -10.09 12.19 11.28
CA GLU A 316 -9.32 12.05 12.51
C GLU A 316 -7.83 11.82 12.26
N GLN A 317 -7.51 10.95 11.31
CA GLN A 317 -6.13 10.61 10.95
C GLN A 317 -5.43 11.66 10.06
N ARG A 318 -6.18 12.52 9.38
CA ARG A 318 -5.71 13.48 8.38
C ARG A 318 -5.81 14.92 8.88
N GLN A 319 -6.94 15.58 8.65
CA GLN A 319 -7.14 17.00 8.99
C GLN A 319 -6.95 17.29 10.48
N ARG A 320 -7.61 16.54 11.37
CA ARG A 320 -7.48 16.72 12.81
C ARG A 320 -6.07 16.41 13.32
N ALA A 321 -5.37 15.46 12.69
CA ALA A 321 -3.98 15.16 13.02
C ALA A 321 -3.05 16.30 12.64
N ILE A 322 -3.22 16.93 11.47
CA ILE A 322 -2.51 18.15 11.07
C ILE A 322 -2.76 19.25 12.08
N MET A 323 -4.02 19.53 12.41
CA MET A 323 -4.39 20.59 13.37
C MET A 323 -3.75 20.37 14.74
N ARG A 324 -3.78 19.14 15.27
CA ARG A 324 -3.13 18.81 16.55
C ARG A 324 -1.62 19.01 16.51
N ALA A 325 -0.98 18.58 15.44
CA ALA A 325 0.47 18.75 15.28
C ALA A 325 0.87 20.24 15.19
N ARG A 326 0.07 21.06 14.50
CA ARG A 326 0.27 22.51 14.42
C ARG A 326 0.15 23.16 15.80
N VAL A 327 -0.91 22.88 16.53
CA VAL A 327 -1.12 23.42 17.89
C VAL A 327 0.02 23.01 18.82
N ALA A 328 0.45 21.74 18.77
CA ALA A 328 1.58 21.27 19.56
C ALA A 328 2.91 21.96 19.21
N ALA A 329 3.05 22.44 17.98
CA ALA A 329 4.20 23.21 17.51
C ALA A 329 4.06 24.74 17.69
N GLY A 330 2.95 25.21 18.31
CA GLY A 330 2.70 26.64 18.58
C GLY A 330 2.10 27.44 17.41
N PHE A 331 1.56 26.76 16.40
CA PHE A 331 0.83 27.39 15.28
C PHE A 331 -0.70 27.36 15.53
N GLU A 332 -1.42 28.22 14.82
CA GLU A 332 -2.88 28.12 14.73
C GLU A 332 -3.32 26.78 14.09
N PRO A 333 -4.49 26.24 14.43
CA PRO A 333 -4.93 24.91 13.97
C PRO A 333 -4.89 24.71 12.46
N GLY A 334 -5.30 25.71 11.68
CA GLY A 334 -5.35 25.66 10.22
C GLY A 334 -6.78 25.83 9.69
N ALA A 335 -6.96 26.80 8.79
CA ALA A 335 -8.26 27.17 8.24
C ALA A 335 -8.73 26.18 7.16
N ALA A 336 -7.81 25.71 6.30
CA ALA A 336 -8.13 24.76 5.23
C ALA A 336 -8.48 23.37 5.80
N ALA A 337 -7.76 22.93 6.85
CA ALA A 337 -8.12 21.70 7.55
C ALA A 337 -9.50 21.80 8.20
N GLN A 338 -9.84 22.93 8.85
CA GLN A 338 -11.16 23.15 9.42
C GLN A 338 -12.25 23.21 8.35
N ALA A 339 -12.03 23.95 7.26
CA ALA A 339 -12.98 24.02 6.15
C ALA A 339 -13.33 22.64 5.55
N THR A 340 -12.37 21.73 5.53
CA THR A 340 -12.58 20.34 5.09
C THR A 340 -13.53 19.59 6.05
N ILE A 341 -13.39 19.81 7.35
CA ILE A 341 -14.27 19.21 8.38
C ILE A 341 -15.67 19.77 8.26
N ASP A 342 -15.80 21.08 8.10
CA ASP A 342 -17.10 21.77 7.95
C ASP A 342 -17.84 21.30 6.69
N ALA A 343 -17.11 21.08 5.58
CA ALA A 343 -17.65 20.54 4.34
C ALA A 343 -18.17 19.11 4.52
N PHE A 344 -17.45 18.26 5.24
CA PHE A 344 -17.91 16.92 5.60
C PHE A 344 -19.21 16.99 6.41
N ASP A 345 -19.27 17.80 7.46
CA ASP A 345 -20.46 17.96 8.30
C ASP A 345 -21.66 18.46 7.49
N GLU A 346 -21.45 19.33 6.51
CA GLU A 346 -22.48 19.81 5.58
C GLU A 346 -23.01 18.69 4.69
N ILE A 347 -22.14 17.87 4.11
CA ILE A 347 -22.52 16.71 3.26
C ILE A 347 -23.36 15.71 4.08
N VAL A 348 -22.92 15.42 5.30
CA VAL A 348 -23.66 14.54 6.23
C VAL A 348 -25.05 15.09 6.50
N ARG A 349 -25.15 16.40 6.75
CA ARG A 349 -26.44 17.09 7.03
C ARG A 349 -27.39 17.05 5.82
N ARG A 350 -26.87 17.14 4.61
CA ARG A 350 -27.66 17.00 3.36
C ARG A 350 -28.12 15.57 3.10
N GLY A 351 -27.47 14.59 3.67
CA GLY A 351 -27.72 13.17 3.41
C GLY A 351 -27.18 12.68 2.05
N ASP A 352 -26.24 13.41 1.46
CA ASP A 352 -25.70 13.15 0.12
C ASP A 352 -24.73 11.96 0.08
N ILE A 353 -24.21 11.54 1.24
CA ILE A 353 -23.27 10.39 1.37
C ILE A 353 -23.64 9.55 2.59
N ARG A 354 -23.66 8.22 2.43
CA ARG A 354 -23.63 7.31 3.56
C ARG A 354 -22.22 7.36 4.17
N VAL A 355 -22.15 7.85 5.39
CA VAL A 355 -20.89 8.21 6.09
C VAL A 355 -20.27 7.05 6.82
N ASP A 356 -20.96 5.93 6.90
CA ASP A 356 -20.56 4.70 7.61
C ASP A 356 -20.08 3.60 6.68
#